data_35fcefdce8b9244650886fa6242bad2a
#
_entry.id   35fcefdce8b9244650886fa6242bad2a
#
_cell.length_a   1.000
_cell.length_b   1.000
_cell.length_c   1.000
_cell.angle_alpha   90.00
_cell.angle_beta   90.00
_cell.angle_gamma   90.00
#
_symmetry.space_group_name_H-M   'P 1'
#
loop_
_entity.id
_entity.type
_entity.pdbx_description
1 polymer ?
#
loop_
_entity_poly.entity_id
_entity_poly.type
_entity_poly.pdbx_seq_one_letter_code
_entity_poly.pdbx_strand_id
1 'polypeptide(L)'
;AGHSLGEWSALVCANVIDFADGLRIVEARGKYMQQAVPVGQGAMAAIIGLDDQAIVDACSEANDLGVVDAVNFNAPGQVVIAGSNEAVERAMDICKSAGAKRALPLPVSAPFHTSLMKPAADSLAEMVNAVTFRAPEVPIMHNVHAQNEQDPQAIKALMLEQIYSPVKWVDCIKQLKNTGVSTLIECGPGKVLSGLAKRIDRELTAVATESAADFEAALTI
;
A
#
# COMPACT_ATOMS: atom_id res chain seq x y z
N ALA A 1 -0.39 1.99 11.64
CA ALA A 1 -0.58 1.65 10.22
C ALA A 1 0.73 1.81 9.45
N GLY A 2 0.83 1.20 8.30
CA GLY A 2 1.93 1.37 7.37
C GLY A 2 1.47 1.07 5.94
N HIS A 3 2.03 1.75 4.94
CA HIS A 3 1.66 1.57 3.55
C HIS A 3 2.50 0.45 2.94
N SER A 4 1.86 -0.62 2.46
CA SER A 4 2.50 -1.79 1.84
C SER A 4 3.65 -2.35 2.70
N LEU A 5 4.91 -2.09 2.35
CA LEU A 5 6.07 -2.50 3.15
C LEU A 5 6.00 -1.99 4.61
N GLY A 6 5.49 -0.78 4.80
CA GLY A 6 5.35 -0.16 6.12
C GLY A 6 4.40 -0.91 7.06
N GLU A 7 3.46 -1.70 6.54
CA GLU A 7 2.60 -2.55 7.36
C GLU A 7 3.40 -3.65 8.06
N TRP A 8 4.43 -4.22 7.42
CA TRP A 8 5.38 -5.15 8.05
C TRP A 8 6.17 -4.48 9.18
N SER A 9 6.59 -3.22 8.98
CA SER A 9 7.21 -2.43 10.05
C SER A 9 6.25 -2.21 11.21
N ALA A 10 4.98 -1.93 10.93
CA ALA A 10 3.95 -1.79 11.97
C ALA A 10 3.74 -3.09 12.76
N LEU A 11 3.80 -4.27 12.10
CA LEU A 11 3.73 -5.57 12.80
C LEU A 11 4.89 -5.75 13.79
N VAL A 12 6.11 -5.37 13.40
CA VAL A 12 7.26 -5.41 14.31
C VAL A 12 7.08 -4.45 15.48
N CYS A 13 6.68 -3.21 15.22
CA CYS A 13 6.46 -2.20 16.26
C CYS A 13 5.33 -2.58 17.23
N ALA A 14 4.33 -3.32 16.77
CA ALA A 14 3.22 -3.81 17.60
C ALA A 14 3.50 -5.20 18.22
N ASN A 15 4.73 -5.69 18.17
CA ASN A 15 5.18 -6.96 18.75
C ASN A 15 4.51 -8.21 18.16
N VAL A 16 3.93 -8.09 16.97
CA VAL A 16 3.30 -9.23 16.27
C VAL A 16 4.34 -10.23 15.80
N ILE A 17 5.45 -9.74 15.24
CA ILE A 17 6.59 -10.53 14.78
C ILE A 17 7.90 -9.95 15.31
N ASP A 18 8.91 -10.78 15.43
CA ASP A 18 10.25 -10.34 15.82
C ASP A 18 10.93 -9.57 14.68
N PHE A 19 11.76 -8.59 15.03
CA PHE A 19 12.45 -7.73 14.05
C PHE A 19 13.29 -8.54 13.04
N ALA A 20 13.99 -9.56 13.50
CA ALA A 20 14.82 -10.41 12.63
C ALA A 20 13.98 -11.19 11.61
N ASP A 21 12.81 -11.67 12.01
CA ASP A 21 11.88 -12.35 11.11
C ASP A 21 11.24 -11.35 10.14
N GLY A 22 10.87 -10.17 10.62
CA GLY A 22 10.38 -9.08 9.77
C GLY A 22 11.35 -8.74 8.65
N LEU A 23 12.66 -8.61 8.95
CA LEU A 23 13.70 -8.33 7.95
C LEU A 23 13.82 -9.44 6.90
N ARG A 24 13.84 -10.71 7.33
CA ARG A 24 13.89 -11.85 6.40
C ARG A 24 12.68 -11.91 5.47
N ILE A 25 11.49 -11.69 6.04
CA ILE A 25 10.24 -11.69 5.28
C ILE A 25 10.22 -10.56 4.24
N VAL A 26 10.56 -9.32 4.61
CA VAL A 26 10.50 -8.20 3.66
C VAL A 26 11.56 -8.30 2.57
N GLU A 27 12.75 -8.88 2.86
CA GLU A 27 13.75 -9.19 1.85
C GLU A 27 13.21 -10.21 0.84
N ALA A 28 12.66 -11.33 1.32
CA ALA A 28 12.07 -12.36 0.48
C ALA A 28 10.87 -11.83 -0.32
N ARG A 29 9.99 -11.06 0.33
CA ARG A 29 8.84 -10.38 -0.30
C ARG A 29 9.29 -9.53 -1.49
N GLY A 30 10.30 -8.69 -1.29
CA GLY A 30 10.83 -7.84 -2.37
C GLY A 30 11.35 -8.65 -3.54
N LYS A 31 12.10 -9.72 -3.28
CA LYS A 31 12.63 -10.64 -4.32
C LYS A 31 11.50 -11.35 -5.08
N TYR A 32 10.55 -11.95 -4.36
CA TYR A 32 9.44 -12.70 -4.99
C TYR A 32 8.50 -11.77 -5.79
N MET A 33 8.17 -10.59 -5.26
CA MET A 33 7.37 -9.62 -5.99
C MET A 33 8.05 -9.14 -7.28
N GLN A 34 9.37 -8.93 -7.24
CA GLN A 34 10.13 -8.54 -8.44
C GLN A 34 10.22 -9.68 -9.47
N GLN A 35 10.19 -10.94 -9.02
CA GLN A 35 10.28 -12.13 -9.87
C GLN A 35 8.94 -12.64 -10.39
N ALA A 36 7.82 -12.19 -9.79
CA ALA A 36 6.48 -12.68 -10.10
C ALA A 36 6.05 -12.43 -11.56
N VAL A 37 6.57 -11.34 -12.16
CA VAL A 37 6.31 -10.97 -13.55
C VAL A 37 7.65 -10.66 -14.22
N PRO A 38 7.90 -11.14 -15.43
CA PRO A 38 9.12 -10.81 -16.17
C PRO A 38 9.30 -9.30 -16.33
N VAL A 39 10.54 -8.83 -16.22
CA VAL A 39 10.88 -7.41 -16.38
C VAL A 39 10.37 -6.90 -17.74
N GLY A 40 9.69 -5.77 -17.72
CA GLY A 40 9.11 -5.14 -18.92
C GLY A 40 7.73 -5.65 -19.32
N GLN A 41 7.12 -6.59 -18.60
CA GLN A 41 5.74 -7.03 -18.86
C GLN A 41 4.71 -6.39 -17.93
N GLY A 42 5.14 -5.85 -16.79
CA GLY A 42 4.29 -5.14 -15.85
C GLY A 42 4.56 -3.64 -15.82
N ALA A 43 3.55 -2.88 -15.47
CA ALA A 43 3.63 -1.43 -15.30
C ALA A 43 2.78 -0.95 -14.13
N MET A 44 3.11 0.27 -13.66
CA MET A 44 2.28 1.03 -12.73
C MET A 44 2.20 2.48 -13.19
N ALA A 45 1.07 3.14 -12.91
CA ALA A 45 0.89 4.56 -13.21
C ALA A 45 0.09 5.26 -12.11
N ALA A 46 0.45 6.50 -11.81
CA ALA A 46 -0.31 7.36 -10.90
C ALA A 46 -1.33 8.17 -11.68
N ILE A 47 -2.61 8.03 -11.31
CA ILE A 47 -3.74 8.81 -11.83
C ILE A 47 -4.07 9.90 -10.81
N ILE A 48 -4.13 11.15 -11.27
CA ILE A 48 -4.35 12.30 -10.40
C ILE A 48 -5.49 13.16 -10.93
N GLY A 49 -6.40 13.52 -10.04
CA GLY A 49 -7.47 14.48 -10.30
C GLY A 49 -8.68 13.89 -11.03
N LEU A 50 -8.90 12.60 -10.91
CA LEU A 50 -10.09 11.88 -11.34
C LEU A 50 -10.70 11.18 -10.13
N ASP A 51 -12.01 10.99 -10.14
CA ASP A 51 -12.75 10.24 -9.12
C ASP A 51 -12.29 8.78 -9.06
N ASP A 52 -12.19 8.21 -7.85
CA ASP A 52 -11.66 6.88 -7.62
C ASP A 52 -12.49 5.81 -8.35
N GLN A 53 -13.83 5.95 -8.38
CA GLN A 53 -14.69 4.99 -9.09
C GLN A 53 -14.47 5.05 -10.60
N ALA A 54 -14.32 6.26 -11.16
CA ALA A 54 -14.03 6.43 -12.60
C ALA A 54 -12.68 5.80 -12.98
N ILE A 55 -11.69 5.77 -12.06
CA ILE A 55 -10.42 5.06 -12.27
C ILE A 55 -10.63 3.55 -12.26
N VAL A 56 -11.42 3.03 -11.32
CA VAL A 56 -11.77 1.60 -11.26
C VAL A 56 -12.51 1.17 -12.53
N ASP A 57 -13.46 1.97 -13.00
CA ASP A 57 -14.21 1.70 -14.23
C ASP A 57 -13.29 1.70 -15.45
N ALA A 58 -12.33 2.63 -15.53
CA ALA A 58 -11.31 2.68 -16.59
C ALA A 58 -10.40 1.44 -16.59
N CYS A 59 -10.01 0.94 -15.41
CA CYS A 59 -9.28 -0.32 -15.31
C CYS A 59 -10.14 -1.49 -15.81
N SER A 60 -11.40 -1.55 -15.40
CA SER A 60 -12.33 -2.60 -15.83
C SER A 60 -12.53 -2.61 -17.35
N GLU A 61 -12.62 -1.44 -18.00
CA GLU A 61 -12.72 -1.32 -19.46
C GLU A 61 -11.44 -1.78 -20.17
N ALA A 62 -10.26 -1.58 -19.56
CA ALA A 62 -8.98 -1.94 -20.14
C ALA A 62 -8.58 -3.41 -19.91
N ASN A 63 -9.34 -4.18 -19.11
CA ASN A 63 -9.02 -5.58 -18.75
C ASN A 63 -9.13 -6.58 -19.92
N ASP A 64 -9.67 -6.17 -21.06
CA ASP A 64 -9.65 -6.96 -22.31
C ASP A 64 -8.23 -7.13 -22.89
N LEU A 65 -7.30 -6.20 -22.56
CA LEU A 65 -5.90 -6.23 -22.97
C LEU A 65 -4.97 -6.92 -21.94
N GLY A 66 -5.51 -7.36 -20.81
CA GLY A 66 -4.76 -7.99 -19.73
C GLY A 66 -5.14 -7.41 -18.36
N VAL A 67 -4.54 -7.95 -17.30
CA VAL A 67 -4.84 -7.49 -15.95
C VAL A 67 -4.43 -6.03 -15.76
N VAL A 68 -5.35 -5.19 -15.29
CA VAL A 68 -5.08 -3.86 -14.74
C VAL A 68 -6.08 -3.53 -13.63
N ASP A 69 -5.58 -3.09 -12.49
CA ASP A 69 -6.37 -2.78 -11.30
C ASP A 69 -5.96 -1.44 -10.69
N ALA A 70 -6.91 -0.79 -9.98
CA ALA A 70 -6.61 0.30 -9.06
C ALA A 70 -6.03 -0.30 -7.77
N VAL A 71 -4.76 -0.04 -7.49
CA VAL A 71 -3.99 -0.78 -6.47
C VAL A 71 -3.58 0.04 -5.26
N ASN A 72 -3.43 1.37 -5.36
CA ASN A 72 -3.16 2.20 -4.18
C ASN A 72 -4.09 3.40 -4.15
N PHE A 73 -5.03 3.39 -3.23
CA PHE A 73 -5.93 4.52 -2.95
C PHE A 73 -5.23 5.46 -1.97
N ASN A 74 -4.34 6.32 -2.50
CA ASN A 74 -3.38 7.08 -1.70
C ASN A 74 -3.95 8.36 -1.09
N ALA A 75 -4.82 9.06 -1.81
CA ALA A 75 -5.57 10.22 -1.33
C ALA A 75 -6.78 10.42 -2.25
N PRO A 76 -7.82 11.17 -1.86
CA PRO A 76 -8.94 11.49 -2.74
C PRO A 76 -8.46 12.03 -4.08
N GLY A 77 -8.82 11.36 -5.19
CA GLY A 77 -8.37 11.69 -6.53
C GLY A 77 -6.87 11.45 -6.80
N GLN A 78 -6.22 10.61 -6.01
CA GLN A 78 -4.87 10.13 -6.28
C GLN A 78 -4.80 8.61 -6.08
N VAL A 79 -4.88 7.88 -7.16
CA VAL A 79 -4.85 6.42 -7.19
C VAL A 79 -3.72 5.94 -8.09
N VAL A 80 -3.06 4.86 -7.69
CA VAL A 80 -2.12 4.14 -8.55
C VAL A 80 -2.84 2.96 -9.17
N ILE A 81 -2.67 2.80 -10.48
CA ILE A 81 -3.09 1.61 -11.23
C ILE A 81 -1.88 0.76 -11.55
N ALA A 82 -2.07 -0.56 -11.65
CA ALA A 82 -1.01 -1.50 -11.96
C ALA A 82 -1.55 -2.69 -12.77
N GLY A 83 -0.70 -3.30 -13.59
CA GLY A 83 -1.08 -4.44 -14.40
C GLY A 83 -0.07 -4.76 -15.48
N SER A 84 -0.52 -5.45 -16.53
CA SER A 84 0.25 -5.63 -17.76
C SER A 84 0.43 -4.32 -18.50
N ASN A 85 1.56 -4.15 -19.20
CA ASN A 85 1.90 -2.87 -19.85
C ASN A 85 0.78 -2.33 -20.73
N GLU A 86 0.27 -3.13 -21.67
CA GLU A 86 -0.75 -2.71 -22.63
C GLU A 86 -2.06 -2.27 -21.94
N ALA A 87 -2.49 -3.04 -20.92
CA ALA A 87 -3.70 -2.71 -20.16
C ALA A 87 -3.53 -1.44 -19.32
N VAL A 88 -2.36 -1.22 -18.71
CA VAL A 88 -2.06 0.02 -17.96
C VAL A 88 -2.03 1.22 -18.89
N GLU A 89 -1.39 1.12 -20.07
CA GLU A 89 -1.38 2.19 -21.06
C GLU A 89 -2.80 2.53 -21.52
N ARG A 90 -3.62 1.52 -21.83
CA ARG A 90 -5.03 1.71 -22.20
C ARG A 90 -5.83 2.39 -21.07
N ALA A 91 -5.70 1.91 -19.84
CA ALA A 91 -6.37 2.50 -18.68
C ALA A 91 -5.95 3.97 -18.45
N MET A 92 -4.66 4.30 -18.63
CA MET A 92 -4.18 5.68 -18.57
C MET A 92 -4.86 6.58 -19.61
N ASP A 93 -5.04 6.10 -20.84
CA ASP A 93 -5.69 6.88 -21.91
C ASP A 93 -7.19 7.06 -21.66
N ILE A 94 -7.86 6.03 -21.14
CA ILE A 94 -9.27 6.14 -20.70
C ILE A 94 -9.38 7.16 -19.58
N CYS A 95 -8.52 7.08 -18.55
CA CYS A 95 -8.51 8.05 -17.46
C CYS A 95 -8.27 9.49 -17.94
N LYS A 96 -7.34 9.71 -18.89
CA LYS A 96 -7.11 11.03 -19.49
C LYS A 96 -8.38 11.54 -20.22
N SER A 97 -9.01 10.67 -21.00
CA SER A 97 -10.23 11.00 -21.73
C SER A 97 -11.40 11.31 -20.79
N ALA A 98 -11.46 10.66 -19.62
CA ALA A 98 -12.42 10.91 -18.55
C ALA A 98 -12.11 12.18 -17.73
N GLY A 99 -11.02 12.89 -18.00
CA GLY A 99 -10.69 14.16 -17.36
C GLY A 99 -9.65 14.09 -16.25
N ALA A 100 -8.88 13.01 -16.14
CA ALA A 100 -7.74 12.96 -15.22
C ALA A 100 -6.75 14.10 -15.52
N LYS A 101 -6.37 14.84 -14.48
CA LYS A 101 -5.39 15.93 -14.61
C LYS A 101 -4.01 15.43 -15.01
N ARG A 102 -3.64 14.25 -14.53
CA ARG A 102 -2.37 13.58 -14.85
C ARG A 102 -2.56 12.07 -14.83
N ALA A 103 -1.91 11.38 -15.76
CA ALA A 103 -1.68 9.95 -15.76
C ALA A 103 -0.17 9.76 -16.02
N LEU A 104 0.58 9.36 -14.99
CA LEU A 104 2.05 9.37 -14.99
C LEU A 104 2.57 7.95 -14.78
N PRO A 105 3.30 7.38 -15.73
CA PRO A 105 4.01 6.12 -15.52
C PRO A 105 4.95 6.22 -14.33
N LEU A 106 5.03 5.16 -13.54
CA LEU A 106 5.98 5.04 -12.44
C LEU A 106 7.22 4.25 -12.89
N PRO A 107 8.42 4.58 -12.37
CA PRO A 107 9.67 3.91 -12.77
C PRO A 107 9.83 2.55 -12.09
N VAL A 108 8.80 1.69 -12.19
CA VAL A 108 8.75 0.34 -11.66
C VAL A 108 8.19 -0.61 -12.72
N SER A 109 8.69 -1.83 -12.76
CA SER A 109 8.35 -2.84 -13.78
C SER A 109 7.53 -4.01 -13.25
N ALA A 110 7.21 -4.03 -11.96
CA ALA A 110 6.37 -5.06 -11.36
C ALA A 110 4.98 -4.49 -11.03
N PRO A 111 3.89 -5.19 -11.41
CA PRO A 111 2.51 -4.74 -11.18
C PRO A 111 2.05 -5.06 -9.76
N PHE A 112 2.66 -4.37 -8.77
CA PHE A 112 2.42 -4.60 -7.36
C PHE A 112 0.94 -4.48 -6.99
N HIS A 113 0.50 -5.32 -6.05
CA HIS A 113 -0.85 -5.30 -5.50
C HIS A 113 -1.98 -5.70 -6.49
N THR A 114 -1.63 -6.34 -7.61
CA THR A 114 -2.58 -6.98 -8.53
C THR A 114 -2.58 -8.50 -8.34
N SER A 115 -3.55 -9.18 -8.95
CA SER A 115 -3.61 -10.65 -9.01
C SER A 115 -2.34 -11.29 -9.61
N LEU A 116 -1.58 -10.55 -10.44
CA LEU A 116 -0.31 -10.99 -10.99
C LEU A 116 0.78 -11.21 -9.94
N MET A 117 0.59 -10.67 -8.72
CA MET A 117 1.49 -10.88 -7.58
C MET A 117 1.17 -12.13 -6.75
N LYS A 118 0.10 -12.87 -7.09
CA LYS A 118 -0.27 -14.09 -6.35
C LYS A 118 0.86 -15.13 -6.27
N PRO A 119 1.66 -15.37 -7.33
CA PRO A 119 2.82 -16.27 -7.23
C PRO A 119 3.87 -15.83 -6.21
N ALA A 120 4.03 -14.53 -5.98
CA ALA A 120 4.92 -14.01 -4.94
C ALA A 120 4.37 -14.31 -3.53
N ALA A 121 3.06 -14.17 -3.33
CA ALA A 121 2.42 -14.54 -2.07
C ALA A 121 2.53 -16.03 -1.79
N ASP A 122 2.28 -16.87 -2.78
CA ASP A 122 2.40 -18.32 -2.68
C ASP A 122 3.86 -18.75 -2.34
N SER A 123 4.86 -18.09 -2.94
CA SER A 123 6.27 -18.32 -2.64
C SER A 123 6.68 -17.85 -1.24
N LEU A 124 6.04 -16.78 -0.73
CA LEU A 124 6.32 -16.25 0.60
C LEU A 124 5.62 -17.02 1.72
N ALA A 125 4.55 -17.76 1.40
CA ALA A 125 3.66 -18.39 2.36
C ALA A 125 4.38 -19.35 3.32
N GLU A 126 5.33 -20.15 2.83
CA GLU A 126 6.09 -21.08 3.68
C GLU A 126 6.86 -20.33 4.77
N MET A 127 7.57 -19.27 4.39
CA MET A 127 8.34 -18.44 5.33
C MET A 127 7.43 -17.76 6.36
N VAL A 128 6.33 -17.14 5.92
CA VAL A 128 5.37 -16.47 6.81
C VAL A 128 4.73 -17.46 7.77
N ASN A 129 4.38 -18.67 7.29
CA ASN A 129 3.78 -19.70 8.13
C ASN A 129 4.74 -20.27 9.18
N ALA A 130 6.05 -20.30 8.88
CA ALA A 130 7.08 -20.76 9.81
C ALA A 130 7.35 -19.76 10.95
N VAL A 131 7.03 -18.48 10.77
CA VAL A 131 7.22 -17.45 11.79
C VAL A 131 6.07 -17.44 12.79
N THR A 132 6.41 -17.25 14.07
CA THR A 132 5.42 -17.06 15.12
C THR A 132 4.84 -15.65 15.08
N PHE A 133 3.55 -15.54 14.86
CA PHE A 133 2.79 -14.30 15.00
C PHE A 133 2.09 -14.27 16.36
N ARG A 134 2.08 -13.12 16.99
CA ARG A 134 1.40 -12.84 18.26
C ARG A 134 0.25 -11.84 18.03
N ALA A 135 -0.69 -11.78 18.98
CA ALA A 135 -1.67 -10.69 18.97
C ALA A 135 -0.95 -9.34 19.11
N PRO A 136 -1.37 -8.30 18.37
CA PRO A 136 -0.73 -6.99 18.42
C PRO A 136 -0.95 -6.30 19.77
N GLU A 137 0.12 -5.76 20.36
CA GLU A 137 0.05 -4.96 21.59
C GLU A 137 -0.54 -3.56 21.32
N VAL A 138 -0.46 -3.08 20.08
CA VAL A 138 -1.03 -1.83 19.61
C VAL A 138 -1.88 -2.12 18.37
N PRO A 139 -3.13 -1.61 18.27
CA PRO A 139 -3.98 -1.84 17.11
C PRO A 139 -3.30 -1.43 15.80
N ILE A 140 -3.40 -2.28 14.77
CA ILE A 140 -2.85 -2.02 13.44
C ILE A 140 -4.00 -1.93 12.45
N MET A 141 -4.05 -0.86 11.64
CA MET A 141 -4.94 -0.77 10.50
C MET A 141 -4.30 -1.47 9.30
N HIS A 142 -4.91 -2.58 8.86
CA HIS A 142 -4.43 -3.39 7.75
C HIS A 142 -4.84 -2.82 6.40
N ASN A 143 -3.95 -2.91 5.40
CA ASN A 143 -4.16 -2.27 4.08
C ASN A 143 -5.33 -2.87 3.30
N VAL A 144 -5.58 -4.18 3.44
CA VAL A 144 -6.56 -4.93 2.63
C VAL A 144 -8.00 -4.50 2.92
N HIS A 145 -8.35 -4.36 4.19
CA HIS A 145 -9.74 -4.07 4.61
C HIS A 145 -9.90 -2.80 5.45
N ALA A 146 -8.79 -2.08 5.73
CA ALA A 146 -8.76 -0.85 6.51
C ALA A 146 -9.37 -0.99 7.92
N GLN A 147 -9.16 -2.14 8.55
CA GLN A 147 -9.60 -2.42 9.92
C GLN A 147 -8.46 -3.03 10.74
N ASN A 148 -8.64 -3.10 12.05
CA ASN A 148 -7.73 -3.83 12.93
C ASN A 148 -8.09 -5.31 12.97
N GLU A 149 -7.09 -6.14 13.30
CA GLU A 149 -7.24 -7.57 13.54
C GLU A 149 -6.41 -7.95 14.78
N GLN A 150 -6.91 -8.89 15.58
CA GLN A 150 -6.27 -9.36 16.79
C GLN A 150 -5.84 -10.84 16.70
N ASP A 151 -6.47 -11.61 15.81
CA ASP A 151 -6.11 -13.02 15.64
C ASP A 151 -4.82 -13.16 14.83
N PRO A 152 -3.76 -13.77 15.39
CA PRO A 152 -2.50 -13.95 14.68
C PRO A 152 -2.62 -14.74 13.36
N GLN A 153 -3.57 -15.68 13.27
CA GLN A 153 -3.73 -16.45 12.03
C GLN A 153 -4.43 -15.63 10.95
N ALA A 154 -5.42 -14.83 11.34
CA ALA A 154 -6.05 -13.87 10.41
C ALA A 154 -5.04 -12.83 9.94
N ILE A 155 -4.18 -12.31 10.82
CA ILE A 155 -3.11 -11.37 10.44
C ILE A 155 -2.15 -12.01 9.41
N LYS A 156 -1.72 -13.26 9.61
CA LYS A 156 -0.88 -13.98 8.62
C LYS A 156 -1.56 -14.04 7.25
N ALA A 157 -2.83 -14.41 7.21
CA ALA A 157 -3.59 -14.49 5.97
C ALA A 157 -3.69 -13.12 5.28
N LEU A 158 -4.01 -12.05 6.04
CA LEU A 158 -4.07 -10.68 5.53
C LEU A 158 -2.72 -10.20 4.97
N MET A 159 -1.60 -10.56 5.60
CA MET A 159 -0.28 -10.14 5.14
C MET A 159 0.15 -10.85 3.85
N LEU A 160 -0.30 -12.07 3.61
CA LEU A 160 -0.14 -12.75 2.32
C LEU A 160 -1.08 -12.17 1.26
N GLU A 161 -2.32 -11.89 1.62
CA GLU A 161 -3.31 -11.26 0.75
C GLU A 161 -2.89 -9.85 0.32
N GLN A 162 -2.24 -9.07 1.20
CA GLN A 162 -1.74 -7.73 0.92
C GLN A 162 -0.85 -7.67 -0.34
N ILE A 163 -0.12 -8.74 -0.64
CA ILE A 163 0.82 -8.78 -1.76
C ILE A 163 0.12 -8.59 -3.11
N TYR A 164 -1.10 -9.12 -3.23
CA TYR A 164 -1.88 -9.12 -4.47
C TYR A 164 -3.23 -8.39 -4.35
N SER A 165 -3.41 -7.61 -3.28
CA SER A 165 -4.64 -6.84 -3.01
C SER A 165 -4.36 -5.35 -2.90
N PRO A 166 -5.34 -4.49 -3.20
CA PRO A 166 -5.18 -3.04 -3.11
C PRO A 166 -4.84 -2.55 -1.71
N VAL A 167 -4.02 -1.51 -1.63
CA VAL A 167 -3.75 -0.73 -0.43
C VAL A 167 -4.82 0.35 -0.27
N LYS A 168 -5.75 0.17 0.66
CA LYS A 168 -6.84 1.11 0.98
C LYS A 168 -6.38 2.19 1.95
N TRP A 169 -5.36 2.98 1.55
CA TRP A 169 -4.70 3.92 2.45
C TRP A 169 -5.63 5.03 2.95
N VAL A 170 -6.47 5.57 2.07
CA VAL A 170 -7.49 6.57 2.45
C VAL A 170 -8.37 6.05 3.57
N ASP A 171 -8.85 4.81 3.45
CA ASP A 171 -9.74 4.21 4.44
C ASP A 171 -8.98 3.89 5.74
N CYS A 172 -7.72 3.45 5.66
CA CYS A 172 -6.88 3.26 6.85
C CYS A 172 -6.75 4.56 7.66
N ILE A 173 -6.46 5.69 7.01
CA ILE A 173 -6.35 6.99 7.68
C ILE A 173 -7.68 7.46 8.25
N LYS A 174 -8.80 7.29 7.51
CA LYS A 174 -10.14 7.62 8.01
C LYS A 174 -10.49 6.78 9.25
N GLN A 175 -10.18 5.50 9.23
CA GLN A 175 -10.45 4.63 10.39
C GLN A 175 -9.58 4.98 11.59
N LEU A 176 -8.32 5.34 11.43
CA LEU A 176 -7.51 5.89 12.53
C LEU A 176 -8.18 7.12 13.14
N LYS A 177 -8.64 8.07 12.33
CA LYS A 177 -9.37 9.24 12.82
C LYS A 177 -10.65 8.83 13.58
N ASN A 178 -11.43 7.88 13.07
CA ASN A 178 -12.65 7.39 13.70
C ASN A 178 -12.39 6.75 15.07
N THR A 179 -11.19 6.22 15.31
CA THR A 179 -10.77 5.71 16.64
C THR A 179 -10.25 6.79 17.58
N GLY A 180 -10.29 8.07 17.18
CA GLY A 180 -9.89 9.21 18.00
C GLY A 180 -8.44 9.66 17.77
N VAL A 181 -7.73 9.10 16.80
CA VAL A 181 -6.37 9.56 16.43
C VAL A 181 -6.46 10.94 15.78
N SER A 182 -5.76 11.91 16.33
CA SER A 182 -5.67 13.29 15.83
C SER A 182 -4.29 13.62 15.28
N THR A 183 -3.26 12.87 15.68
CA THR A 183 -1.86 13.10 15.29
C THR A 183 -1.25 11.85 14.66
N LEU A 184 -0.59 12.03 13.55
CA LEU A 184 0.13 10.99 12.81
C LEU A 184 1.62 11.36 12.76
N ILE A 185 2.48 10.42 13.12
CA ILE A 185 3.93 10.56 13.01
C ILE A 185 4.44 9.55 12.01
N GLU A 186 4.97 10.03 10.88
CA GLU A 186 5.59 9.19 9.86
C GLU A 186 7.01 8.85 10.29
N CYS A 187 7.22 7.57 10.65
CA CYS A 187 8.52 7.04 11.05
C CYS A 187 9.22 6.40 9.84
N GLY A 188 10.32 6.99 9.39
CA GLY A 188 11.10 6.48 8.27
C GLY A 188 11.61 7.57 7.33
N PRO A 189 12.24 7.16 6.21
CA PRO A 189 12.75 8.09 5.22
C PRO A 189 11.60 8.71 4.42
N GLY A 190 11.70 10.00 4.14
CA GLY A 190 10.72 10.76 3.35
C GLY A 190 9.55 11.32 4.17
N LYS A 191 8.64 12.00 3.47
CA LYS A 191 7.48 12.73 4.03
C LYS A 191 6.22 12.46 3.22
N VAL A 192 6.16 11.30 2.55
CA VAL A 192 5.08 11.00 1.60
C VAL A 192 3.77 10.76 2.33
N LEU A 193 3.78 9.93 3.37
CA LEU A 193 2.56 9.56 4.10
C LEU A 193 1.99 10.74 4.89
N SER A 194 2.85 11.58 5.48
CA SER A 194 2.43 12.84 6.11
C SER A 194 1.75 13.77 5.12
N GLY A 195 2.28 13.87 3.91
CA GLY A 195 1.67 14.64 2.83
C GLY A 195 0.33 14.07 2.36
N LEU A 196 0.21 12.74 2.28
CA LEU A 196 -1.04 12.05 1.93
C LEU A 196 -2.10 12.23 3.03
N ALA A 197 -1.72 12.08 4.30
CA ALA A 197 -2.62 12.25 5.44
C ALA A 197 -3.28 13.63 5.45
N LYS A 198 -2.51 14.71 5.23
CA LYS A 198 -3.03 16.09 5.12
C LYS A 198 -3.98 16.30 3.93
N ARG A 199 -3.83 15.50 2.87
CA ARG A 199 -4.75 15.54 1.72
C ARG A 199 -6.02 14.74 1.95
N ILE A 200 -5.93 13.66 2.74
CA ILE A 200 -7.09 12.85 3.14
C ILE A 200 -7.95 13.60 4.13
N ASP A 201 -7.31 14.18 5.16
CA ASP A 201 -8.01 14.96 6.18
C ASP A 201 -7.13 16.09 6.72
N ARG A 202 -7.59 17.34 6.54
CA ARG A 202 -6.86 18.55 6.94
C ARG A 202 -6.88 18.81 8.44
N GLU A 203 -7.75 18.17 9.20
CA GLU A 203 -7.82 18.29 10.64
C GLU A 203 -6.77 17.43 11.34
N LEU A 204 -6.19 16.45 10.66
CA LEU A 204 -5.12 15.63 11.20
C LEU A 204 -3.81 16.40 11.25
N THR A 205 -3.17 16.39 12.39
CA THR A 205 -1.77 16.78 12.51
C THR A 205 -0.91 15.65 11.96
N ALA A 206 -0.11 15.93 10.94
CA ALA A 206 0.78 14.93 10.36
C ALA A 206 2.20 15.50 10.26
N VAL A 207 3.15 14.81 10.87
CA VAL A 207 4.57 15.14 10.91
C VAL A 207 5.41 13.96 10.47
N ALA A 208 6.62 14.22 9.99
CA ALA A 208 7.60 13.20 9.62
C ALA A 208 8.78 13.22 10.59
N THR A 209 9.62 12.18 10.54
CA THR A 209 10.85 12.06 11.33
C THR A 209 12.08 11.86 10.44
N GLU A 210 12.05 12.39 9.21
CA GLU A 210 13.08 12.15 8.20
C GLU A 210 14.45 12.74 8.59
N SER A 211 14.47 13.92 9.19
CA SER A 211 15.70 14.59 9.65
C SER A 211 15.74 14.69 11.17
N ALA A 212 16.91 14.96 11.75
CA ALA A 212 17.05 15.22 13.19
C ALA A 212 16.13 16.34 13.65
N ALA A 213 16.01 17.42 12.88
CA ALA A 213 15.12 18.54 13.22
C ALA A 213 13.63 18.12 13.16
N ASP A 214 13.23 17.32 12.19
CA ASP A 214 11.86 16.78 12.10
C ASP A 214 11.57 15.86 13.30
N PHE A 215 12.55 15.02 13.69
CA PHE A 215 12.43 14.13 14.83
C PHE A 215 12.27 14.91 16.14
N GLU A 216 13.12 15.92 16.37
CA GLU A 216 13.00 16.80 17.53
C GLU A 216 11.64 17.52 17.59
N ALA A 217 11.15 18.00 16.45
CA ALA A 217 9.83 18.61 16.35
C ALA A 217 8.71 17.61 16.68
N ALA A 218 8.82 16.35 16.23
CA ALA A 218 7.83 15.31 16.54
C ALA A 218 7.77 14.95 18.03
N LEU A 219 8.88 15.10 18.78
CA LEU A 219 8.91 14.86 20.23
C LEU A 219 8.19 15.95 21.05
N THR A 220 7.84 17.08 20.45
CA THR A 220 7.17 18.22 21.13
C THR A 220 5.65 18.26 20.91
N ILE A 221 5.08 17.29 20.21
CA ILE A 221 3.65 17.13 19.92
C ILE A 221 2.98 16.18 20.95
#